data_0100cf01d41bef891ec47ef003bb893d
#
_entry.id   0100cf01d41bef891ec47ef003bb893d
#
_cell.length_a   1.000
_cell.length_b   1.000
_cell.length_c   1.000
_cell.angle_alpha   90.00
_cell.angle_beta   90.00
_cell.angle_gamma   90.00
#
_symmetry.space_group_name_H-M   'P 1'
#
loop_
_entity.id
_entity.type
_entity.pdbx_description
1 polymer ?
#
loop_
_entity_poly.entity_id
_entity_poly.type
_entity_poly.pdbx_seq_one_letter_code
_entity_poly.pdbx_strand_id
1 'polypeptide(L)'
;MAKQVPDTRNVGKDAMNADGTINRAALPAIFNPEDLNALEQALRLKEQYSGTTVKVLTMGPPRAAEIVREGMFRGTDGGYLLTDRAFAGADTLATSYALSTAIRKMGEYDIIIGGRQAIDGDTAQVGPQVAEKLGLTQITYAEEILKVEDGRITVKRHIDGGVETVEGPLPIVITVNGSAAPCRPRNAKLLMTHKDAEITEWSVADIDGDVAQCGLSGSPTKVKAIQNIVFKAKESKAMGDTDAEIENLIVELVENHTIG
;
A
#
# COMPACT_ATOMS: atom_id res chain seq x y z
N MET A 1 1.01 7.30 -4.52
CA MET A 1 0.56 6.00 -5.06
C MET A 1 -0.28 5.31 -3.99
N ALA A 2 -1.39 4.69 -4.37
CA ALA A 2 -2.27 4.02 -3.41
C ALA A 2 -2.92 2.78 -4.05
N LYS A 3 -3.23 1.78 -3.26
CA LYS A 3 -3.83 0.52 -3.73
C LYS A 3 -5.16 0.23 -3.06
N GLN A 4 -6.09 -0.31 -3.82
CA GLN A 4 -7.28 -0.95 -3.29
C GLN A 4 -6.95 -2.40 -2.90
N VAL A 5 -7.26 -2.78 -1.67
CA VAL A 5 -6.99 -4.13 -1.15
C VAL A 5 -8.26 -4.75 -0.56
N PRO A 6 -8.37 -6.09 -0.49
CA PRO A 6 -9.47 -6.73 0.22
C PRO A 6 -9.40 -6.43 1.73
N ASP A 7 -10.55 -6.14 2.35
CA ASP A 7 -10.63 -6.02 3.80
C ASP A 7 -10.64 -7.40 4.45
N THR A 8 -9.51 -7.83 4.97
CA THR A 8 -9.38 -9.12 5.67
C THR A 8 -9.77 -9.06 7.15
N ARG A 9 -10.08 -7.87 7.68
CA ARG A 9 -10.49 -7.67 9.08
C ARG A 9 -11.99 -7.80 9.31
N ASN A 10 -12.78 -7.45 8.28
CA ASN A 10 -14.25 -7.50 8.32
C ASN A 10 -14.77 -8.65 7.44
N VAL A 11 -14.43 -9.89 7.82
CA VAL A 11 -14.85 -11.08 7.11
C VAL A 11 -16.29 -11.41 7.48
N GLY A 12 -17.27 -11.00 6.66
CA GLY A 12 -18.68 -11.39 6.80
C GLY A 12 -18.91 -12.88 6.51
N LYS A 13 -20.07 -13.41 6.90
CA LYS A 13 -20.44 -14.82 6.66
C LYS A 13 -20.37 -15.24 5.19
N ASP A 14 -20.61 -14.30 4.27
CA ASP A 14 -20.58 -14.53 2.81
C ASP A 14 -19.16 -14.53 2.22
N ALA A 15 -18.17 -14.15 3.02
CA ALA A 15 -16.77 -14.17 2.63
C ALA A 15 -16.10 -15.56 2.74
N MET A 16 -16.82 -16.55 3.25
CA MET A 16 -16.37 -17.94 3.32
C MET A 16 -17.11 -18.78 2.30
N ASN A 17 -16.39 -19.48 1.46
CA ASN A 17 -16.96 -20.52 0.60
C ASN A 17 -17.37 -21.74 1.43
N ALA A 18 -18.23 -22.60 0.87
CA ALA A 18 -18.69 -23.82 1.54
C ALA A 18 -17.55 -24.79 1.91
N ASP A 19 -16.43 -24.71 1.23
CA ASP A 19 -15.20 -25.49 1.47
C ASP A 19 -14.27 -24.88 2.54
N GLY A 20 -14.68 -23.79 3.19
CA GLY A 20 -13.89 -23.08 4.21
C GLY A 20 -12.83 -22.12 3.64
N THR A 21 -12.81 -21.90 2.33
CA THR A 21 -11.91 -20.94 1.69
C THR A 21 -12.50 -19.54 1.69
N ILE A 22 -11.62 -18.51 1.64
CA ILE A 22 -12.06 -17.11 1.59
C ILE A 22 -12.47 -16.75 0.15
N ASN A 23 -13.72 -16.32 -0.03
CA ASN A 23 -14.18 -15.70 -1.24
C ASN A 23 -13.71 -14.23 -1.30
N ARG A 24 -12.54 -14.00 -1.87
CA ARG A 24 -11.95 -12.65 -1.96
C ARG A 24 -12.82 -11.66 -2.74
N ALA A 25 -13.67 -12.13 -3.64
CA ALA A 25 -14.58 -11.27 -4.40
C ALA A 25 -15.73 -10.72 -3.54
N ALA A 26 -16.09 -11.44 -2.47
CA ALA A 26 -17.12 -11.02 -1.52
C ALA A 26 -16.58 -10.14 -0.38
N LEU A 27 -15.25 -9.97 -0.27
CA LEU A 27 -14.67 -9.05 0.71
C LEU A 27 -14.88 -7.60 0.27
N PRO A 28 -15.25 -6.70 1.20
CA PRO A 28 -15.19 -5.27 0.94
C PRO A 28 -13.80 -4.87 0.48
N ALA A 29 -13.74 -3.94 -0.47
CA ALA A 29 -12.46 -3.37 -0.91
C ALA A 29 -12.22 -2.07 -0.13
N ILE A 30 -11.02 -1.94 0.41
CA ILE A 30 -10.61 -0.79 1.22
C ILE A 30 -9.34 -0.14 0.65
N PHE A 31 -9.10 1.08 1.08
CA PHE A 31 -7.81 1.75 0.88
C PHE A 31 -6.75 1.01 1.70
N ASN A 32 -5.61 0.70 1.09
CA ASN A 32 -4.52 0.04 1.80
C ASN A 32 -4.07 0.86 3.03
N PRO A 33 -3.98 0.27 4.23
CA PRO A 33 -3.71 1.02 5.46
C PRO A 33 -2.41 1.85 5.43
N GLU A 34 -1.30 1.29 4.94
CA GLU A 34 -0.05 2.04 4.86
C GLU A 34 -0.09 3.15 3.81
N ASP A 35 -0.90 3.00 2.74
CA ASP A 35 -1.13 4.08 1.79
C ASP A 35 -1.99 5.21 2.39
N LEU A 36 -2.83 4.92 3.38
CA LEU A 36 -3.52 5.96 4.16
C LEU A 36 -2.52 6.76 5.01
N ASN A 37 -1.55 6.10 5.66
CA ASN A 37 -0.46 6.80 6.36
C ASN A 37 0.34 7.69 5.40
N ALA A 38 0.63 7.18 4.20
CA ALA A 38 1.30 7.94 3.14
C ALA A 38 0.48 9.15 2.67
N LEU A 39 -0.84 8.99 2.52
CA LEU A 39 -1.75 10.07 2.18
C LEU A 39 -1.74 11.17 3.25
N GLU A 40 -1.71 10.83 4.54
CA GLU A 40 -1.62 11.81 5.62
C GLU A 40 -0.33 12.64 5.51
N GLN A 41 0.81 12.03 5.22
CA GLN A 41 2.06 12.77 5.01
C GLN A 41 1.93 13.76 3.84
N ALA A 42 1.33 13.34 2.72
CA ALA A 42 1.09 14.22 1.58
C ALA A 42 0.15 15.39 1.91
N LEU A 43 -0.92 15.14 2.68
CA LEU A 43 -1.86 16.18 3.08
C LEU A 43 -1.26 17.17 4.09
N ARG A 44 -0.36 16.73 4.97
CA ARG A 44 0.41 17.60 5.86
C ARG A 44 1.33 18.52 5.07
N LEU A 45 2.03 18.01 4.04
CA LEU A 45 2.83 18.84 3.13
C LEU A 45 1.96 19.87 2.43
N LYS A 46 0.76 19.49 1.97
CA LYS A 46 -0.16 20.43 1.33
C LYS A 46 -0.62 21.56 2.26
N GLU A 47 -0.78 21.28 3.55
CA GLU A 47 -1.11 22.30 4.55
C GLU A 47 0.08 23.21 4.90
N GLN A 48 1.27 22.62 4.95
CA GLN A 48 2.49 23.33 5.34
C GLN A 48 3.04 24.22 4.22
N TYR A 49 2.93 23.78 2.96
CA TYR A 49 3.50 24.47 1.81
C TYR A 49 2.40 24.94 0.85
N SER A 50 2.18 26.26 0.82
CA SER A 50 1.18 26.87 -0.08
C SER A 50 1.47 26.57 -1.55
N GLY A 51 0.42 26.26 -2.31
CA GLY A 51 0.53 25.88 -3.72
C GLY A 51 0.81 24.41 -3.99
N THR A 52 0.97 23.59 -2.94
CA THR A 52 1.15 22.15 -3.10
C THR A 52 -0.11 21.48 -3.64
N THR A 53 0.05 20.68 -4.69
CA THR A 53 -1.00 19.85 -5.27
C THR A 53 -0.75 18.38 -4.93
N VAL A 54 -1.78 17.67 -4.46
CA VAL A 54 -1.72 16.24 -4.13
C VAL A 54 -2.66 15.45 -5.01
N LYS A 55 -2.12 14.55 -5.83
CA LYS A 55 -2.89 13.66 -6.69
C LYS A 55 -2.70 12.20 -6.29
N VAL A 56 -3.76 11.41 -6.38
CA VAL A 56 -3.73 9.96 -6.12
C VAL A 56 -3.54 9.21 -7.43
N LEU A 57 -2.60 8.29 -7.48
CA LEU A 57 -2.44 7.33 -8.57
C LEU A 57 -2.72 5.93 -8.05
N THR A 58 -3.66 5.23 -8.67
CA THR A 58 -3.98 3.83 -8.37
C THR A 58 -4.04 2.98 -9.63
N MET A 59 -3.75 1.69 -9.52
CA MET A 59 -3.92 0.71 -10.60
C MET A 59 -4.85 -0.40 -10.11
N GLY A 60 -5.89 -0.69 -10.88
CA GLY A 60 -6.86 -1.70 -10.50
C GLY A 60 -8.06 -1.79 -11.44
N PRO A 61 -9.05 -2.62 -11.09
CA PRO A 61 -10.32 -2.66 -11.82
C PRO A 61 -11.07 -1.33 -11.69
N PRO A 62 -12.10 -1.06 -12.54
CA PRO A 62 -12.82 0.22 -12.53
C PRO A 62 -13.31 0.67 -11.14
N ARG A 63 -13.70 -0.28 -10.27
CA ARG A 63 -14.09 0.03 -8.88
C ARG A 63 -12.97 0.67 -8.04
N ALA A 64 -11.71 0.57 -8.45
CA ALA A 64 -10.60 1.21 -7.76
C ALA A 64 -10.60 2.74 -7.90
N ALA A 65 -11.45 3.34 -8.75
CA ALA A 65 -11.73 4.77 -8.77
C ALA A 65 -12.15 5.30 -7.39
N GLU A 66 -12.78 4.46 -6.57
CA GLU A 66 -13.13 4.82 -5.18
C GLU A 66 -11.93 5.21 -4.34
N ILE A 67 -10.74 4.67 -4.60
CA ILE A 67 -9.51 5.04 -3.89
C ILE A 67 -9.14 6.50 -4.17
N VAL A 68 -9.33 6.97 -5.39
CA VAL A 68 -9.10 8.37 -5.73
C VAL A 68 -10.13 9.27 -5.04
N ARG A 69 -11.43 8.91 -5.08
CA ARG A 69 -12.49 9.64 -4.38
C ARG A 69 -12.24 9.70 -2.87
N GLU A 70 -11.84 8.58 -2.27
CA GLU A 70 -11.45 8.50 -0.86
C GLU A 70 -10.34 9.50 -0.50
N GLY A 71 -9.33 9.65 -1.39
CA GLY A 71 -8.32 10.69 -1.26
C GLY A 71 -8.93 12.09 -1.29
N MET A 72 -9.82 12.36 -2.26
CA MET A 72 -10.49 13.65 -2.40
C MET A 72 -11.37 13.98 -1.18
N PHE A 73 -12.00 12.98 -0.57
CA PHE A 73 -12.78 13.18 0.68
C PHE A 73 -11.91 13.60 1.86
N ARG A 74 -10.59 13.42 1.77
CA ARG A 74 -9.60 13.82 2.78
C ARG A 74 -8.80 15.07 2.40
N GLY A 75 -8.92 15.54 1.14
CA GLY A 75 -8.34 16.81 0.73
C GLY A 75 -7.34 16.74 -0.43
N THR A 76 -7.25 15.64 -1.16
CA THR A 76 -6.46 15.62 -2.40
C THR A 76 -7.17 16.36 -3.55
N ASP A 77 -6.41 16.71 -4.58
CA ASP A 77 -6.87 17.50 -5.73
C ASP A 77 -7.33 16.62 -6.90
N GLY A 78 -7.64 15.36 -6.66
CA GLY A 78 -8.04 14.39 -7.66
C GLY A 78 -6.98 13.29 -7.86
N GLY A 79 -6.99 12.67 -9.02
CA GLY A 79 -6.03 11.62 -9.34
C GLY A 79 -6.37 10.82 -10.57
N TYR A 80 -5.69 9.69 -10.73
CA TYR A 80 -5.74 8.85 -11.91
C TYR A 80 -5.93 7.38 -11.54
N LEU A 81 -6.72 6.69 -12.35
CA LEU A 81 -6.89 5.25 -12.28
C LEU A 81 -6.26 4.62 -13.53
N LEU A 82 -5.29 3.73 -13.33
CA LEU A 82 -4.83 2.83 -14.38
C LEU A 82 -5.75 1.61 -14.42
N THR A 83 -6.53 1.48 -15.48
CA THR A 83 -7.48 0.38 -15.64
C THR A 83 -7.47 -0.14 -17.05
N ASP A 84 -7.02 -1.40 -17.21
CA ASP A 84 -6.99 -2.14 -18.45
C ASP A 84 -6.90 -3.63 -18.11
N ARG A 85 -7.45 -4.50 -18.96
CA ARG A 85 -7.26 -5.94 -18.85
C ARG A 85 -5.80 -6.35 -18.98
N ALA A 86 -5.01 -5.60 -19.74
CA ALA A 86 -3.58 -5.82 -19.90
C ALA A 86 -2.78 -5.66 -18.60
N PHE A 87 -3.29 -4.96 -17.58
CA PHE A 87 -2.65 -4.87 -16.26
C PHE A 87 -2.95 -6.07 -15.36
N ALA A 88 -3.90 -6.94 -15.73
CA ALA A 88 -4.31 -8.04 -14.87
C ALA A 88 -3.18 -9.06 -14.64
N GLY A 89 -3.07 -9.57 -13.41
CA GLY A 89 -2.07 -10.57 -13.05
C GLY A 89 -0.64 -10.04 -12.92
N ALA A 90 -0.45 -8.72 -12.86
CA ALA A 90 0.84 -8.10 -12.68
C ALA A 90 1.49 -8.50 -11.35
N ASP A 91 2.75 -8.91 -11.41
CA ASP A 91 3.63 -8.96 -10.24
C ASP A 91 4.19 -7.56 -9.91
N THR A 92 5.12 -7.46 -8.98
CA THR A 92 5.70 -6.18 -8.57
C THR A 92 6.48 -5.49 -9.69
N LEU A 93 7.12 -6.25 -10.58
CA LEU A 93 7.89 -5.69 -11.70
C LEU A 93 6.96 -5.06 -12.75
N ALA A 94 5.93 -5.79 -13.18
CA ALA A 94 4.95 -5.28 -14.15
C ALA A 94 4.10 -4.14 -13.54
N THR A 95 3.77 -4.22 -12.23
CA THR A 95 3.08 -3.15 -11.52
C THR A 95 3.91 -1.87 -11.48
N SER A 96 5.19 -1.97 -11.11
CA SER A 96 6.09 -0.81 -11.05
C SER A 96 6.36 -0.21 -12.44
N TYR A 97 6.37 -1.04 -13.50
CA TYR A 97 6.44 -0.55 -14.87
C TYR A 97 5.23 0.32 -15.23
N ALA A 98 4.02 -0.19 -15.03
CA ALA A 98 2.80 0.54 -15.35
C ALA A 98 2.71 1.87 -14.55
N LEU A 99 3.00 1.83 -13.23
CA LEU A 99 2.97 3.01 -12.37
C LEU A 99 4.02 4.04 -12.79
N SER A 100 5.27 3.63 -13.05
CA SER A 100 6.33 4.56 -13.45
C SER A 100 6.06 5.20 -14.81
N THR A 101 5.47 4.45 -15.75
CA THR A 101 5.05 4.97 -17.06
C THR A 101 3.93 6.00 -16.92
N ALA A 102 2.93 5.72 -16.08
CA ALA A 102 1.89 6.69 -15.78
C ALA A 102 2.42 7.95 -15.08
N ILE A 103 3.37 7.80 -14.16
CA ILE A 103 3.99 8.94 -13.48
C ILE A 103 4.72 9.83 -14.47
N ARG A 104 5.47 9.28 -15.44
CA ARG A 104 6.08 10.05 -16.53
C ARG A 104 5.04 10.82 -17.33
N LYS A 105 3.88 10.22 -17.63
CA LYS A 105 2.78 10.88 -18.32
C LYS A 105 2.13 11.99 -17.49
N MET A 106 2.07 11.86 -16.17
CA MET A 106 1.55 12.91 -15.29
C MET A 106 2.37 14.21 -15.38
N GLY A 107 3.62 14.13 -15.81
CA GLY A 107 4.52 15.27 -15.96
C GLY A 107 5.33 15.56 -14.70
N GLU A 108 5.49 16.84 -14.37
CA GLU A 108 6.34 17.27 -13.27
C GLU A 108 5.78 16.88 -11.89
N TYR A 109 6.68 16.46 -11.03
CA TYR A 109 6.42 16.12 -9.63
C TYR A 109 7.69 16.32 -8.79
N ASP A 110 7.51 16.66 -7.52
CA ASP A 110 8.62 16.80 -6.56
C ASP A 110 8.75 15.54 -5.69
N ILE A 111 7.63 14.98 -5.26
CA ILE A 111 7.60 13.86 -4.32
C ILE A 111 6.57 12.81 -4.75
N ILE A 112 7.01 11.58 -4.82
CA ILE A 112 6.14 10.40 -5.02
C ILE A 112 6.06 9.68 -3.68
N ILE A 113 4.85 9.62 -3.09
CA ILE A 113 4.64 8.98 -1.79
C ILE A 113 3.73 7.76 -1.96
N GLY A 114 4.06 6.67 -1.30
CA GLY A 114 3.21 5.47 -1.18
C GLY A 114 3.42 4.78 0.16
N GLY A 115 2.54 3.86 0.52
CA GLY A 115 2.78 2.97 1.65
C GLY A 115 3.99 2.07 1.40
N ARG A 116 4.61 1.57 2.45
CA ARG A 116 5.73 0.63 2.36
C ARG A 116 5.32 -0.61 1.56
N GLN A 117 4.12 -1.13 1.84
CA GLN A 117 3.59 -2.32 1.18
C GLN A 117 2.06 -2.35 1.17
N ALA A 118 1.49 -3.24 0.36
CA ALA A 118 0.08 -3.56 0.38
C ALA A 118 -0.16 -4.83 1.20
N ILE A 119 -1.19 -4.83 2.06
CA ILE A 119 -1.50 -5.93 3.00
C ILE A 119 -1.92 -7.25 2.32
N ASP A 120 -2.19 -7.25 1.03
CA ASP A 120 -2.57 -8.43 0.27
C ASP A 120 -1.37 -9.14 -0.41
N GLY A 121 -0.22 -8.49 -0.48
CA GLY A 121 0.96 -9.02 -1.15
C GLY A 121 2.23 -9.01 -0.29
N ASP A 122 2.33 -8.11 0.67
CA ASP A 122 3.42 -7.96 1.67
C ASP A 122 4.85 -8.00 1.09
N THR A 123 5.06 -7.47 -0.12
CA THR A 123 6.36 -7.55 -0.80
C THR A 123 7.28 -6.37 -0.53
N ALA A 124 6.74 -5.20 -0.20
CA ALA A 124 7.46 -3.93 -0.03
C ALA A 124 8.36 -3.52 -1.22
N GLN A 125 8.09 -4.04 -2.43
CA GLN A 125 8.97 -3.89 -3.59
C GLN A 125 8.54 -2.78 -4.55
N VAL A 126 7.24 -2.47 -4.65
CA VAL A 126 6.71 -1.59 -5.70
C VAL A 126 7.28 -0.18 -5.61
N GLY A 127 7.34 0.41 -4.42
CA GLY A 127 7.90 1.75 -4.21
C GLY A 127 9.36 1.85 -4.67
N PRO A 128 10.27 1.01 -4.14
CA PRO A 128 11.67 0.95 -4.59
C PRO A 128 11.84 0.69 -6.09
N GLN A 129 11.06 -0.19 -6.69
CA GLN A 129 11.12 -0.46 -8.13
C GLN A 129 10.62 0.74 -8.97
N VAL A 130 9.63 1.49 -8.50
CA VAL A 130 9.20 2.74 -9.15
C VAL A 130 10.32 3.78 -9.09
N ALA A 131 11.00 3.92 -7.95
CA ALA A 131 12.14 4.82 -7.81
C ALA A 131 13.24 4.48 -8.81
N GLU A 132 13.65 3.20 -8.90
CA GLU A 132 14.66 2.74 -9.85
C GLU A 132 14.25 3.00 -11.30
N LYS A 133 13.01 2.67 -11.67
CA LYS A 133 12.50 2.90 -13.05
C LYS A 133 12.43 4.38 -13.42
N LEU A 134 12.28 5.27 -12.47
CA LEU A 134 12.27 6.73 -12.67
C LEU A 134 13.65 7.35 -12.53
N GLY A 135 14.67 6.61 -12.08
CA GLY A 135 16.01 7.13 -11.80
C GLY A 135 16.05 8.09 -10.61
N LEU A 136 15.20 7.88 -9.61
CA LEU A 136 15.02 8.76 -8.46
C LEU A 136 15.68 8.20 -7.20
N THR A 137 16.17 9.10 -6.35
CA THR A 137 16.50 8.76 -4.96
C THR A 137 15.24 8.27 -4.22
N GLN A 138 15.43 7.42 -3.22
CA GLN A 138 14.32 6.94 -2.39
C GLN A 138 14.66 6.97 -0.91
N ILE A 139 13.64 7.19 -0.09
CA ILE A 139 13.68 6.99 1.37
C ILE A 139 12.55 6.05 1.73
N THR A 140 12.90 4.90 2.31
CA THR A 140 11.94 3.86 2.67
C THR A 140 11.65 3.86 4.17
N TYR A 141 10.52 3.26 4.58
CA TYR A 141 10.09 3.14 5.97
C TYR A 141 9.91 4.48 6.68
N ALA A 142 9.51 5.52 5.97
CA ALA A 142 9.27 6.84 6.55
C ALA A 142 8.17 6.79 7.61
N GLU A 143 8.40 7.46 8.74
CA GLU A 143 7.40 7.69 9.79
C GLU A 143 6.86 9.11 9.73
N GLU A 144 7.71 10.08 9.37
CA GLU A 144 7.35 11.48 9.33
C GLU A 144 8.22 12.24 8.34
N ILE A 145 7.61 13.09 7.53
CA ILE A 145 8.30 14.09 6.74
C ILE A 145 8.42 15.34 7.59
N LEU A 146 9.65 15.70 7.95
CA LEU A 146 9.92 16.78 8.89
C LEU A 146 9.93 18.14 8.22
N LYS A 147 10.59 18.27 7.05
CA LYS A 147 10.65 19.51 6.28
C LYS A 147 11.02 19.28 4.81
N VAL A 148 10.66 20.24 3.97
CA VAL A 148 11.12 20.38 2.59
C VAL A 148 11.69 21.78 2.44
N GLU A 149 12.95 21.91 2.08
CA GLU A 149 13.67 23.20 2.00
C GLU A 149 14.83 23.09 1.02
N ASP A 150 15.09 24.12 0.25
CA ASP A 150 16.23 24.24 -0.68
C ASP A 150 16.38 23.01 -1.64
N GLY A 151 15.25 22.49 -2.15
CA GLY A 151 15.24 21.33 -3.05
C GLY A 151 15.60 20.01 -2.38
N ARG A 152 15.53 19.94 -1.06
CA ARG A 152 15.80 18.74 -0.25
C ARG A 152 14.65 18.44 0.70
N ILE A 153 14.53 17.19 1.08
CA ILE A 153 13.52 16.70 2.04
C ILE A 153 14.23 16.01 3.20
N THR A 154 13.78 16.31 4.41
CA THR A 154 14.25 15.66 5.65
C THR A 154 13.14 14.75 6.18
N VAL A 155 13.47 13.50 6.41
CA VAL A 155 12.52 12.44 6.78
C VAL A 155 13.03 11.67 7.98
N LYS A 156 12.16 11.45 8.96
CA LYS A 156 12.36 10.49 10.03
C LYS A 156 11.87 9.12 9.54
N ARG A 157 12.71 8.11 9.63
CA ARG A 157 12.39 6.75 9.18
C ARG A 157 12.66 5.69 10.24
N HIS A 158 11.92 4.61 10.16
CA HIS A 158 12.10 3.43 11.00
C HIS A 158 13.29 2.58 10.53
N ILE A 159 14.06 2.07 11.49
CA ILE A 159 15.13 1.08 11.28
C ILE A 159 15.05 0.03 12.39
N ASP A 160 15.73 -1.10 12.21
CA ASP A 160 15.81 -2.11 13.24
C ASP A 160 16.47 -1.53 14.51
N GLY A 161 15.70 -1.55 15.59
CA GLY A 161 16.15 -1.04 16.90
C GLY A 161 15.99 0.46 17.12
N GLY A 162 15.33 1.21 16.22
CA GLY A 162 15.11 2.63 16.45
C GLY A 162 14.58 3.43 15.26
N VAL A 163 14.98 4.68 15.23
CA VAL A 163 14.64 5.63 14.16
C VAL A 163 15.89 6.43 13.78
N GLU A 164 15.96 6.84 12.53
CA GLU A 164 16.99 7.76 12.05
C GLU A 164 16.36 8.92 11.28
N THR A 165 17.06 10.01 11.18
CA THR A 165 16.69 11.15 10.35
C THR A 165 17.65 11.22 9.16
N VAL A 166 17.08 11.23 7.96
CA VAL A 166 17.83 11.25 6.70
C VAL A 166 17.37 12.39 5.83
N GLU A 167 18.23 12.81 4.92
CA GLU A 167 17.95 13.89 3.97
C GLU A 167 18.23 13.41 2.54
N GLY A 168 17.34 13.76 1.61
CA GLY A 168 17.47 13.44 0.19
C GLY A 168 17.14 14.62 -0.73
N PRO A 169 17.65 14.62 -1.98
CA PRO A 169 17.32 15.63 -2.97
C PRO A 169 15.93 15.37 -3.57
N LEU A 170 15.25 16.41 -4.01
CA LEU A 170 14.06 16.32 -4.87
C LEU A 170 14.48 16.25 -6.35
N PRO A 171 13.70 15.56 -7.22
CA PRO A 171 12.53 14.74 -6.90
C PRO A 171 12.88 13.41 -6.25
N ILE A 172 11.97 12.85 -5.44
CA ILE A 172 12.23 11.67 -4.60
C ILE A 172 11.01 10.74 -4.49
N VAL A 173 11.27 9.46 -4.24
CA VAL A 173 10.24 8.48 -3.85
C VAL A 173 10.34 8.19 -2.35
N ILE A 174 9.20 8.23 -1.65
CA ILE A 174 9.12 7.92 -0.22
C ILE A 174 8.11 6.80 -0.01
N THR A 175 8.50 5.78 0.76
CA THR A 175 7.56 4.76 1.24
C THR A 175 7.34 4.90 2.75
N VAL A 176 6.07 4.99 3.14
CA VAL A 176 5.66 5.30 4.51
C VAL A 176 5.31 4.02 5.26
N ASN A 177 5.85 3.90 6.46
CA ASN A 177 5.63 2.76 7.35
C ASN A 177 4.29 2.88 8.09
N GLY A 178 3.73 1.74 8.50
CA GLY A 178 2.49 1.68 9.28
C GLY A 178 2.57 2.31 10.68
N SER A 179 3.78 2.56 11.21
CA SER A 179 4.01 3.31 12.45
C SER A 179 3.85 4.83 12.30
N ALA A 180 3.75 5.35 11.06
CA ALA A 180 3.48 6.75 10.81
C ALA A 180 2.08 7.16 11.29
N ALA A 181 1.86 8.46 11.44
CA ALA A 181 0.59 8.99 11.89
C ALA A 181 -0.60 8.45 11.05
N PRO A 182 -1.71 8.09 11.70
CA PRO A 182 -2.91 7.63 11.01
C PRO A 182 -3.50 8.76 10.15
N CYS A 183 -4.14 8.37 9.04
CA CYS A 183 -4.78 9.34 8.16
C CYS A 183 -5.99 9.97 8.82
N ARG A 184 -6.16 11.27 8.58
CA ARG A 184 -7.34 12.04 8.97
C ARG A 184 -8.64 11.42 8.46
N PRO A 185 -9.78 11.59 9.18
CA PRO A 185 -11.08 11.12 8.72
C PRO A 185 -11.53 11.86 7.45
N ARG A 186 -12.52 11.29 6.76
CA ARG A 186 -13.20 11.95 5.64
C ARG A 186 -13.87 13.24 6.11
N ASN A 187 -13.76 14.29 5.31
CA ASN A 187 -14.46 15.55 5.56
C ASN A 187 -15.85 15.51 4.92
N ALA A 188 -16.89 15.73 5.69
CA ALA A 188 -18.28 15.66 5.23
C ALA A 188 -18.58 16.62 4.06
N LYS A 189 -18.02 17.84 4.08
CA LYS A 189 -18.17 18.81 2.99
C LYS A 189 -17.53 18.30 1.70
N LEU A 190 -16.27 17.81 1.78
CA LEU A 190 -15.56 17.26 0.63
C LEU A 190 -16.25 16.02 0.07
N LEU A 191 -16.78 15.15 0.94
CA LEU A 191 -17.54 13.99 0.52
C LEU A 191 -18.77 14.40 -0.29
N MET A 192 -19.55 15.37 0.17
CA MET A 192 -20.72 15.85 -0.56
C MET A 192 -20.35 16.49 -1.89
N THR A 193 -19.20 17.16 -1.96
CA THR A 193 -18.76 17.85 -3.19
C THR A 193 -18.17 16.88 -4.22
N HIS A 194 -17.50 15.81 -3.77
CA HIS A 194 -16.70 14.93 -4.64
C HIS A 194 -17.26 13.50 -4.77
N LYS A 195 -18.42 13.16 -4.18
CA LYS A 195 -18.99 11.80 -4.25
C LYS A 195 -19.20 11.31 -5.68
N ASP A 196 -19.55 12.20 -6.59
CA ASP A 196 -19.82 11.91 -8.00
C ASP A 196 -18.68 12.44 -8.92
N ALA A 197 -17.50 12.72 -8.37
CA ALA A 197 -16.39 13.24 -9.15
C ALA A 197 -15.96 12.21 -10.21
N GLU A 198 -15.83 12.66 -11.44
CA GLU A 198 -15.25 11.87 -12.52
C GLU A 198 -13.75 11.70 -12.27
N ILE A 199 -13.27 10.47 -12.39
CA ILE A 199 -11.85 10.13 -12.22
C ILE A 199 -11.25 9.89 -13.59
N THR A 200 -10.12 10.49 -13.85
CA THR A 200 -9.37 10.26 -15.09
C THR A 200 -8.89 8.81 -15.12
N GLU A 201 -9.38 8.05 -16.08
CA GLU A 201 -8.99 6.66 -16.31
C GLU A 201 -8.00 6.58 -17.47
N TRP A 202 -6.95 5.78 -17.30
CA TRP A 202 -5.94 5.52 -18.30
C TRP A 202 -5.77 4.04 -18.55
N SER A 203 -5.82 3.65 -19.82
CA SER A 203 -5.43 2.34 -20.33
C SER A 203 -3.91 2.24 -20.57
N VAL A 204 -3.42 1.08 -20.99
CA VAL A 204 -2.02 0.93 -21.44
C VAL A 204 -1.70 1.87 -22.59
N ALA A 205 -2.63 2.03 -23.55
CA ALA A 205 -2.44 2.91 -24.69
C ALA A 205 -2.36 4.38 -24.29
N ASP A 206 -3.18 4.80 -23.32
CA ASP A 206 -3.17 6.18 -22.82
C ASP A 206 -1.84 6.59 -22.19
N ILE A 207 -1.12 5.65 -21.59
CA ILE A 207 0.19 5.93 -20.96
C ILE A 207 1.36 5.60 -21.90
N ASP A 208 1.12 5.32 -23.18
CA ASP A 208 2.14 4.88 -24.15
C ASP A 208 2.93 3.65 -23.65
N GLY A 209 2.23 2.75 -22.95
CA GLY A 209 2.82 1.58 -22.31
C GLY A 209 3.03 0.42 -23.27
N ASP A 210 4.13 -0.31 -23.06
CA ASP A 210 4.38 -1.57 -23.76
C ASP A 210 3.58 -2.71 -23.10
N VAL A 211 2.61 -3.25 -23.82
CA VAL A 211 1.74 -4.36 -23.36
C VAL A 211 2.57 -5.58 -22.94
N ALA A 212 3.72 -5.83 -23.58
CA ALA A 212 4.59 -6.95 -23.24
C ALA A 212 5.22 -6.84 -21.84
N GLN A 213 5.29 -5.62 -21.29
CA GLN A 213 5.80 -5.34 -19.94
C GLN A 213 4.68 -5.19 -18.91
N CYS A 214 3.42 -5.34 -19.32
CA CYS A 214 2.25 -5.19 -18.43
C CYS A 214 1.67 -6.54 -18.01
N GLY A 215 0.97 -6.53 -16.87
CA GLY A 215 0.18 -7.64 -16.37
C GLY A 215 0.93 -8.96 -16.31
N LEU A 216 0.25 -10.04 -16.62
CA LEU A 216 0.82 -11.40 -16.61
C LEU A 216 1.95 -11.58 -17.63
N SER A 217 1.89 -10.87 -18.77
CA SER A 217 2.91 -10.95 -19.84
C SER A 217 4.24 -10.32 -19.39
N GLY A 218 4.18 -9.21 -18.65
CA GLY A 218 5.35 -8.52 -18.13
C GLY A 218 5.85 -9.06 -16.80
N SER A 219 5.20 -10.09 -16.22
CA SER A 219 5.53 -10.66 -14.92
C SER A 219 6.47 -11.84 -15.04
N PRO A 220 7.73 -11.76 -14.59
CA PRO A 220 8.64 -12.91 -14.51
C PRO A 220 8.19 -13.93 -13.45
N THR A 221 7.42 -13.52 -12.45
CA THR A 221 6.87 -14.43 -11.42
C THR A 221 5.43 -14.79 -11.75
N LYS A 222 5.07 -16.06 -11.54
CA LYS A 222 3.72 -16.58 -11.75
C LYS A 222 3.26 -17.39 -10.56
N VAL A 223 2.04 -17.15 -10.10
CA VAL A 223 1.43 -17.97 -9.03
C VAL A 223 1.21 -19.37 -9.60
N LYS A 224 1.93 -20.35 -9.07
CA LYS A 224 1.82 -21.77 -9.48
C LYS A 224 0.63 -22.45 -8.81
N ALA A 225 0.42 -22.18 -7.52
CA ALA A 225 -0.67 -22.75 -6.74
C ALA A 225 -0.97 -21.85 -5.55
N ILE A 226 -2.23 -21.82 -5.14
CA ILE A 226 -2.68 -21.18 -3.90
C ILE A 226 -3.16 -22.32 -2.99
N GLN A 227 -2.60 -22.40 -1.79
CA GLN A 227 -3.06 -23.32 -0.74
C GLN A 227 -3.66 -22.48 0.39
N ASN A 228 -4.88 -22.78 0.75
CA ASN A 228 -5.51 -22.17 1.92
C ASN A 228 -5.05 -22.91 3.16
N ILE A 229 -4.34 -22.23 4.03
CA ILE A 229 -4.01 -22.75 5.35
C ILE A 229 -5.21 -22.46 6.25
N VAL A 230 -6.00 -23.50 6.53
CA VAL A 230 -7.04 -23.40 7.53
C VAL A 230 -6.37 -23.65 8.89
N PHE A 231 -6.26 -22.60 9.68
CA PHE A 231 -5.85 -22.75 11.07
C PHE A 231 -6.94 -23.51 11.82
N LYS A 232 -6.73 -24.80 12.01
CA LYS A 232 -7.53 -25.55 12.98
C LYS A 232 -7.05 -25.11 14.36
N ALA A 233 -7.98 -24.75 15.23
CA ALA A 233 -7.66 -24.55 16.63
C ALA A 233 -6.96 -25.84 17.12
N LYS A 234 -5.73 -25.71 17.63
CA LYS A 234 -5.08 -26.82 18.32
C LYS A 234 -5.96 -27.18 19.52
N GLU A 235 -6.05 -28.47 19.81
CA GLU A 235 -6.72 -28.90 21.04
C GLU A 235 -6.07 -28.21 22.24
N SER A 236 -6.91 -27.67 23.11
CA SER A 236 -6.43 -27.04 24.33
C SER A 236 -5.77 -28.08 25.22
N LYS A 237 -4.53 -27.85 25.62
CA LYS A 237 -3.83 -28.70 26.59
C LYS A 237 -4.04 -28.10 27.98
N ALA A 238 -4.75 -28.81 28.84
CA ALA A 238 -4.85 -28.38 30.23
C ALA A 238 -3.49 -28.62 30.93
N MET A 239 -3.00 -27.59 31.59
CA MET A 239 -1.77 -27.65 32.37
C MET A 239 -2.13 -27.43 33.85
N GLY A 240 -1.41 -28.10 34.73
CA GLY A 240 -1.50 -27.84 36.16
C GLY A 240 -0.65 -26.64 36.58
N ASP A 241 -0.67 -26.37 37.88
CA ASP A 241 -0.03 -25.20 38.51
C ASP A 241 1.23 -25.57 39.31
N THR A 242 1.75 -26.78 39.13
CA THR A 242 2.99 -27.20 39.79
C THR A 242 4.21 -26.65 39.05
N ASP A 243 5.29 -26.37 39.80
CA ASP A 243 6.55 -25.87 39.22
C ASP A 243 7.07 -26.76 38.07
N ALA A 244 6.94 -28.08 38.22
CA ALA A 244 7.38 -29.01 37.17
C ALA A 244 6.54 -28.94 35.90
N GLU A 245 5.23 -28.69 35.99
CA GLU A 245 4.34 -28.54 34.84
C GLU A 245 4.58 -27.20 34.15
N ILE A 246 4.85 -26.15 34.90
CA ILE A 246 5.22 -24.83 34.37
C ILE A 246 6.57 -24.92 33.64
N GLU A 247 7.56 -25.59 34.23
CA GLU A 247 8.87 -25.79 33.59
C GLU A 247 8.75 -26.58 32.28
N ASN A 248 7.98 -27.67 32.26
CA ASN A 248 7.69 -28.44 31.06
C ASN A 248 7.00 -27.59 29.97
N LEU A 249 6.08 -26.71 30.34
CA LEU A 249 5.46 -25.80 29.40
C LEU A 249 6.47 -24.83 28.75
N ILE A 250 7.36 -24.27 29.56
CA ILE A 250 8.40 -23.37 29.09
C ILE A 250 9.34 -24.10 28.10
N VAL A 251 9.77 -25.32 28.46
CA VAL A 251 10.60 -26.15 27.58
C VAL A 251 9.89 -26.43 26.26
N GLU A 252 8.60 -26.83 26.29
CA GLU A 252 7.81 -27.10 25.08
C GLU A 252 7.67 -25.84 24.20
N LEU A 253 7.49 -24.67 24.78
CA LEU A 253 7.38 -23.39 24.04
C LEU A 253 8.72 -23.00 23.39
N VAL A 254 9.84 -23.25 24.06
CA VAL A 254 11.18 -23.02 23.50
C VAL A 254 11.49 -24.02 22.38
N GLU A 255 11.23 -25.32 22.59
CA GLU A 255 11.47 -26.35 21.57
C GLU A 255 10.63 -26.14 20.30
N ASN A 256 9.39 -25.61 20.47
CA ASN A 256 8.53 -25.27 19.35
C ASN A 256 8.82 -23.88 18.74
N HIS A 257 9.89 -23.19 19.15
CA HIS A 257 10.25 -21.84 18.71
C HIS A 257 9.08 -20.82 18.85
N THR A 258 8.25 -20.99 19.88
CA THR A 258 7.15 -20.07 20.18
C THR A 258 7.64 -18.89 21.03
N ILE A 259 8.61 -19.14 21.88
CA ILE A 259 9.36 -18.17 22.67
C ILE A 259 10.86 -18.51 22.59
N GLY A 260 11.70 -17.46 22.67
CA GLY A 260 13.18 -17.62 22.61
C GLY A 260 13.81 -17.00 21.41
#